data_24357812dc949ad0f5f1fe43cd4c7b6b
#
_entry.id   24357812dc949ad0f5f1fe43cd4c7b6b
#
_cell.length_a   1.000
_cell.length_b   1.000
_cell.length_c   1.000
_cell.angle_alpha   90.00
_cell.angle_beta   90.00
_cell.angle_gamma   90.00
#
_symmetry.space_group_name_H-M   'P 1'
#
loop_
_entity.id
_entity.type
_entity.pdbx_description
1 polymer ?
#
loop_
_entity_poly.entity_id
_entity_poly.type
_entity_poly.pdbx_seq_one_letter_code
_entity_poly.pdbx_strand_id
1 'polypeptide(L)'
;MRQTYYFLSFVLLLFVFISCSDDVVGKGTDTIGLETKEVFFKSSKDSIELRTRKGDDWWLTEISTKDTIYRTHSLNVQVIEGGGLYVEKTGRKSIFIRIDSNLTGLERRFTTVIQAGNYYYTITIIQKAKE
;
A
#
# COMPACT_ATOMS: atom_id res chain seq x y z
N MET A 1 51.61 24.46 26.40
CA MET A 1 51.18 24.55 24.98
C MET A 1 50.97 23.18 24.32
N ARG A 2 51.53 22.11 24.76
CA ARG A 2 51.30 20.76 24.15
C ARG A 2 49.91 20.17 24.45
N GLN A 3 49.27 20.53 25.53
CA GLN A 3 47.94 19.97 25.89
C GLN A 3 46.78 20.55 25.12
N THR A 4 46.91 21.73 24.55
CA THR A 4 45.82 22.39 23.81
C THR A 4 45.57 21.76 22.43
N TYR A 5 46.58 21.16 21.83
CA TYR A 5 46.43 20.52 20.50
C TYR A 5 45.73 19.18 20.55
N TYR A 6 45.86 18.44 21.65
CA TYR A 6 45.15 17.17 21.83
C TYR A 6 43.66 17.36 22.07
N PHE A 7 43.28 18.47 22.70
CA PHE A 7 41.87 18.78 22.95
C PHE A 7 41.15 19.20 21.65
N LEU A 8 41.82 19.94 20.77
CA LEU A 8 41.29 20.36 19.50
C LEU A 8 41.14 19.16 18.52
N SER A 9 42.08 18.22 18.58
CA SER A 9 42.05 17.02 17.76
C SER A 9 40.93 16.06 18.18
N PHE A 10 40.63 16.00 19.48
CA PHE A 10 39.56 15.16 20.01
C PHE A 10 38.17 15.70 19.72
N VAL A 11 38.01 17.02 19.72
CA VAL A 11 36.75 17.67 19.37
C VAL A 11 36.46 17.54 17.85
N LEU A 12 37.49 17.53 17.03
CA LEU A 12 37.32 17.36 15.56
C LEU A 12 36.93 15.93 15.21
N LEU A 13 37.30 14.93 16.00
CA LEU A 13 36.94 13.53 15.78
C LEU A 13 35.48 13.21 16.12
N LEU A 14 34.84 14.04 16.93
CA LEU A 14 33.44 13.84 17.35
C LEU A 14 32.40 14.31 16.31
N PHE A 15 32.83 15.03 15.28
CA PHE A 15 31.92 15.51 14.22
C PHE A 15 31.78 14.59 13.01
N VAL A 16 32.48 13.45 12.99
CA VAL A 16 32.48 12.54 11.83
C VAL A 16 31.37 11.47 11.90
N PHE A 17 30.60 11.38 12.98
CA PHE A 17 29.57 10.35 13.15
C PHE A 17 28.13 10.82 12.98
N ILE A 18 27.90 12.03 12.47
CA ILE A 18 26.55 12.47 12.10
C ILE A 18 26.46 12.54 10.59
N SER A 19 26.56 11.39 9.94
CA SER A 19 26.15 11.23 8.55
C SER A 19 25.66 9.79 8.35
N CYS A 20 24.62 9.44 9.08
CA CYS A 20 23.64 8.48 8.62
C CYS A 20 22.36 9.27 8.44
N SER A 21 22.27 10.01 7.34
CA SER A 21 21.00 10.21 6.73
C SER A 21 20.65 8.84 6.15
N ASP A 22 19.73 8.15 6.78
CA ASP A 22 18.94 7.15 6.09
C ASP A 22 18.26 7.91 4.95
N ASP A 23 18.89 7.88 3.80
CA ASP A 23 18.24 8.21 2.55
C ASP A 23 17.14 7.17 2.38
N VAL A 24 15.97 7.50 2.91
CA VAL A 24 14.74 6.79 2.61
C VAL A 24 14.45 7.09 1.14
N VAL A 25 15.19 6.40 0.29
CA VAL A 25 14.92 6.35 -1.13
C VAL A 25 13.49 5.81 -1.27
N GLY A 26 12.56 6.67 -1.68
CA GLY A 26 11.24 6.25 -2.12
C GLY A 26 10.07 6.49 -1.17
N LYS A 27 10.18 7.29 -0.12
CA LYS A 27 9.00 7.90 0.49
C LYS A 27 8.59 9.12 -0.32
N GLY A 28 8.06 8.85 -1.49
CA GLY A 28 7.24 9.84 -2.16
C GLY A 28 6.12 10.28 -1.26
N THR A 29 5.75 11.53 -1.34
CA THR A 29 4.60 12.07 -0.63
C THR A 29 3.36 11.29 -1.05
N ASP A 30 2.55 10.84 -0.09
CA ASP A 30 1.26 10.22 -0.38
C ASP A 30 0.38 11.19 -1.17
N THR A 31 0.17 10.89 -2.44
CA THR A 31 -0.52 11.75 -3.39
C THR A 31 -2.01 11.46 -3.50
N ILE A 32 -2.47 10.30 -3.03
CA ILE A 32 -3.88 9.91 -3.12
C ILE A 32 -4.61 9.94 -1.79
N GLY A 33 -3.93 9.72 -0.68
CA GLY A 33 -4.52 9.76 0.65
C GLY A 33 -5.63 8.72 0.84
N LEU A 34 -5.31 7.44 0.75
CA LEU A 34 -6.23 6.36 1.09
C LEU A 34 -6.73 6.50 2.53
N GLU A 35 -8.03 6.43 2.73
CA GLU A 35 -8.62 6.50 4.08
C GLU A 35 -8.29 5.29 4.93
N THR A 36 -8.09 4.12 4.30
CA THR A 36 -7.57 2.91 4.95
C THR A 36 -6.74 2.08 3.99
N LYS A 37 -5.78 1.35 4.54
CA LYS A 37 -4.94 0.40 3.80
C LYS A 37 -5.27 -1.06 4.14
N GLU A 38 -6.24 -1.27 5.00
CA GLU A 38 -6.63 -2.60 5.44
C GLU A 38 -8.15 -2.69 5.60
N VAL A 39 -8.74 -3.73 5.05
CA VAL A 39 -10.19 -3.97 5.05
C VAL A 39 -10.46 -5.38 5.55
N PHE A 40 -11.43 -5.51 6.44
CA PHE A 40 -11.83 -6.79 7.01
C PHE A 40 -13.26 -7.13 6.61
N PHE A 41 -13.46 -8.34 6.12
CA PHE A 41 -14.77 -8.90 5.81
C PHE A 41 -15.05 -10.14 6.64
N LYS A 42 -16.33 -10.39 6.92
CA LYS A 42 -16.82 -11.68 7.38
C LYS A 42 -16.78 -12.70 6.24
N SER A 43 -17.15 -13.93 6.50
CA SER A 43 -17.12 -15.00 5.48
C SER A 43 -18.17 -14.87 4.38
N SER A 44 -19.25 -14.13 4.61
CA SER A 44 -20.31 -13.89 3.61
C SER A 44 -19.88 -12.88 2.55
N LYS A 45 -20.52 -12.96 1.39
CA LYS A 45 -20.40 -11.93 0.34
C LYS A 45 -20.72 -10.55 0.91
N ASP A 46 -19.85 -9.57 0.62
CA ASP A 46 -19.97 -8.21 1.14
C ASP A 46 -19.25 -7.22 0.23
N SER A 47 -19.44 -5.95 0.51
CA SER A 47 -18.77 -4.87 -0.22
C SER A 47 -18.52 -3.65 0.66
N ILE A 48 -17.56 -2.84 0.24
CA ILE A 48 -17.23 -1.56 0.87
C ILE A 48 -16.84 -0.54 -0.20
N GLU A 49 -17.09 0.72 0.07
CA GLU A 49 -16.55 1.84 -0.70
C GLU A 49 -15.53 2.59 0.15
N LEU A 50 -14.33 2.77 -0.38
CA LEU A 50 -13.26 3.55 0.19
C LEU A 50 -13.07 4.85 -0.58
N ARG A 51 -12.44 5.82 0.07
CA ARG A 51 -12.16 7.12 -0.55
C ARG A 51 -10.67 7.44 -0.56
N THR A 52 -10.27 8.21 -1.57
CA THR A 52 -9.00 8.90 -1.59
C THR A 52 -9.22 10.36 -1.26
N ARG A 53 -8.47 10.91 -0.31
CA ARG A 53 -8.70 12.27 0.21
C ARG A 53 -7.99 13.35 -0.59
N LYS A 54 -6.89 13.01 -1.25
CA LYS A 54 -6.00 13.97 -1.90
C LYS A 54 -6.13 13.94 -3.41
N GLY A 55 -5.74 12.86 -4.06
CA GLY A 55 -5.62 12.77 -5.51
C GLY A 55 -6.67 11.88 -6.16
N ASP A 56 -6.90 12.12 -7.43
CA ASP A 56 -7.81 11.36 -8.28
C ASP A 56 -7.13 10.77 -9.53
N ASP A 57 -5.86 11.08 -9.74
CA ASP A 57 -5.07 10.56 -10.86
C ASP A 57 -4.36 9.26 -10.45
N TRP A 58 -5.12 8.21 -10.43
CA TRP A 58 -4.67 6.86 -10.09
C TRP A 58 -5.53 5.81 -10.80
N TRP A 59 -4.99 4.60 -10.91
CA TRP A 59 -5.65 3.45 -11.56
C TRP A 59 -5.31 2.15 -10.86
N LEU A 60 -6.06 1.11 -11.18
CA LEU A 60 -5.86 -0.23 -10.63
C LEU A 60 -4.84 -1.01 -11.46
N THR A 61 -3.98 -1.77 -10.81
CA THR A 61 -2.92 -2.53 -11.49
C THR A 61 -2.96 -4.02 -11.21
N GLU A 62 -3.29 -4.42 -9.99
CA GLU A 62 -3.10 -5.79 -9.56
C GLU A 62 -4.06 -6.18 -8.45
N ILE A 63 -4.51 -7.43 -8.49
CA ILE A 63 -5.00 -8.19 -7.34
C ILE A 63 -4.09 -9.39 -7.15
N SER A 64 -3.61 -9.63 -5.95
CA SER A 64 -2.88 -10.85 -5.61
C SER A 64 -3.55 -11.61 -4.47
N THR A 65 -3.50 -12.92 -4.59
CA THR A 65 -3.89 -13.90 -3.57
C THR A 65 -2.63 -14.63 -3.11
N LYS A 66 -2.78 -15.60 -2.22
CA LYS A 66 -1.67 -16.47 -1.82
C LYS A 66 -0.98 -17.16 -3.01
N ASP A 67 -1.77 -17.58 -4.01
CA ASP A 67 -1.31 -18.47 -5.07
C ASP A 67 -1.32 -17.86 -6.46
N THR A 68 -1.98 -16.71 -6.66
CA THR A 68 -2.20 -16.15 -7.99
C THR A 68 -2.11 -14.63 -7.97
N ILE A 69 -1.55 -14.09 -9.05
CA ILE A 69 -1.51 -12.65 -9.30
C ILE A 69 -2.31 -12.35 -10.57
N TYR A 70 -3.32 -11.49 -10.43
CA TYR A 70 -4.12 -10.95 -11.53
C TYR A 70 -3.61 -9.53 -11.82
N ARG A 71 -2.91 -9.37 -12.91
CA ARG A 71 -2.26 -8.10 -13.27
C ARG A 71 -2.80 -7.54 -14.56
N THR A 72 -2.97 -6.24 -14.61
CA THR A 72 -3.26 -5.51 -15.85
C THR A 72 -1.98 -4.89 -16.41
N HIS A 73 -1.86 -4.89 -17.72
CA HIS A 73 -0.74 -4.24 -18.42
C HIS A 73 -1.16 -2.92 -19.07
N SER A 74 -2.42 -2.54 -18.89
CA SER A 74 -2.97 -1.30 -19.43
C SER A 74 -2.94 -0.19 -18.39
N LEU A 75 -2.67 1.03 -18.82
CA LEU A 75 -2.81 2.23 -17.99
C LEU A 75 -4.29 2.60 -17.86
N ASN A 76 -4.61 3.31 -16.78
CA ASN A 76 -5.97 3.82 -16.51
C ASN A 76 -7.05 2.75 -16.39
N VAL A 77 -6.70 1.58 -15.90
CA VAL A 77 -7.67 0.51 -15.64
C VAL A 77 -8.60 0.92 -14.49
N GLN A 78 -9.89 0.82 -14.74
CA GLN A 78 -10.94 1.19 -13.79
C GLN A 78 -11.52 0.00 -13.03
N VAL A 79 -11.38 -1.21 -13.57
CA VAL A 79 -11.92 -2.45 -12.99
C VAL A 79 -10.88 -3.54 -13.05
N ILE A 80 -10.73 -4.27 -11.95
CA ILE A 80 -9.92 -5.48 -11.89
C ILE A 80 -10.67 -6.54 -11.06
N GLU A 81 -10.61 -7.78 -11.49
CA GLU A 81 -11.30 -8.89 -10.81
C GLU A 81 -10.41 -10.14 -10.82
N GLY A 82 -10.44 -10.88 -9.72
CA GLY A 82 -9.71 -12.13 -9.61
C GLY A 82 -9.86 -12.78 -8.24
N GLY A 83 -9.90 -14.10 -8.22
CA GLY A 83 -9.93 -14.90 -6.99
C GLY A 83 -11.15 -14.69 -6.09
N GLY A 84 -12.24 -14.12 -6.62
CA GLY A 84 -13.44 -13.78 -5.85
C GLY A 84 -13.43 -12.36 -5.29
N LEU A 85 -12.46 -11.55 -5.68
CA LEU A 85 -12.40 -10.13 -5.36
C LEU A 85 -12.67 -9.31 -6.61
N TYR A 86 -13.52 -8.29 -6.49
CA TYR A 86 -13.80 -7.28 -7.51
C TYR A 86 -13.46 -5.91 -6.96
N VAL A 87 -12.69 -5.14 -7.72
CA VAL A 87 -12.28 -3.77 -7.36
C VAL A 87 -12.56 -2.84 -8.52
N GLU A 88 -13.20 -1.73 -8.25
CA GLU A 88 -13.58 -0.74 -9.24
C GLU A 88 -13.31 0.68 -8.74
N LYS A 89 -12.75 1.50 -9.62
CA LYS A 89 -12.73 2.96 -9.46
C LYS A 89 -14.09 3.52 -9.88
N THR A 90 -15.01 3.71 -8.95
CA THR A 90 -16.39 4.13 -9.19
C THR A 90 -16.56 5.63 -9.40
N GLY A 91 -15.60 6.42 -9.01
CA GLY A 91 -15.56 7.86 -9.17
C GLY A 91 -14.14 8.36 -9.19
N ARG A 92 -13.96 9.66 -9.23
CA ARG A 92 -12.61 10.26 -9.23
C ARG A 92 -11.80 9.89 -8.00
N LYS A 93 -12.47 9.76 -6.85
CA LYS A 93 -11.85 9.51 -5.53
C LYS A 93 -12.51 8.34 -4.78
N SER A 94 -13.14 7.42 -5.48
CA SER A 94 -13.88 6.31 -4.85
C SER A 94 -13.40 4.97 -5.39
N ILE A 95 -13.23 4.02 -4.48
CA ILE A 95 -12.85 2.64 -4.76
C ILE A 95 -13.95 1.76 -4.19
N PHE A 96 -14.62 0.99 -5.04
CA PHE A 96 -15.57 -0.03 -4.63
C PHE A 96 -14.88 -1.39 -4.61
N ILE A 97 -15.02 -2.09 -3.50
CA ILE A 97 -14.48 -3.43 -3.30
C ILE A 97 -15.63 -4.36 -2.94
N ARG A 98 -15.79 -5.43 -3.71
CA ARG A 98 -16.74 -6.51 -3.45
C ARG A 98 -16.00 -7.83 -3.35
N ILE A 99 -16.37 -8.64 -2.37
CA ILE A 99 -15.79 -9.95 -2.14
C ILE A 99 -16.88 -11.01 -2.15
N ASP A 100 -16.63 -12.12 -2.81
CA ASP A 100 -17.51 -13.29 -2.79
C ASP A 100 -17.41 -14.02 -1.45
N SER A 101 -18.44 -14.82 -1.14
CA SER A 101 -18.45 -15.65 0.08
C SER A 101 -17.21 -16.54 0.17
N ASN A 102 -16.62 -16.60 1.35
CA ASN A 102 -15.58 -17.56 1.65
C ASN A 102 -16.23 -18.88 2.11
N LEU A 103 -16.27 -19.86 1.24
CA LEU A 103 -16.84 -21.19 1.54
C LEU A 103 -15.82 -22.16 2.12
N THR A 104 -14.58 -21.71 2.32
CA THR A 104 -13.50 -22.50 2.89
C THR A 104 -13.45 -22.35 4.41
N GLY A 105 -12.85 -23.31 5.07
CA GLY A 105 -12.56 -23.24 6.52
C GLY A 105 -11.31 -22.41 6.86
N LEU A 106 -10.77 -21.65 5.90
CA LEU A 106 -9.54 -20.87 6.08
C LEU A 106 -9.79 -19.39 5.80
N GLU A 107 -9.11 -18.53 6.52
CA GLU A 107 -9.03 -17.10 6.21
C GLU A 107 -8.46 -16.88 4.81
N ARG A 108 -9.04 -15.95 4.07
CA ARG A 108 -8.50 -15.52 2.77
C ARG A 108 -7.88 -14.14 2.90
N ARG A 109 -6.76 -13.96 2.23
CA ARG A 109 -6.05 -12.68 2.17
C ARG A 109 -5.80 -12.30 0.72
N PHE A 110 -6.13 -11.06 0.41
CA PHE A 110 -5.89 -10.45 -0.88
C PHE A 110 -5.10 -9.15 -0.69
N THR A 111 -4.36 -8.78 -1.71
CA THR A 111 -3.88 -7.41 -1.85
C THR A 111 -4.36 -6.84 -3.18
N THR A 112 -4.77 -5.59 -3.20
CA THR A 112 -4.97 -4.85 -4.44
C THR A 112 -4.01 -3.68 -4.49
N VAL A 113 -3.46 -3.42 -5.68
CA VAL A 113 -2.47 -2.37 -5.88
C VAL A 113 -3.06 -1.28 -6.74
N ILE A 114 -2.92 -0.06 -6.27
CA ILE A 114 -3.28 1.18 -6.94
C ILE A 114 -1.99 1.89 -7.34
N GLN A 115 -1.92 2.36 -8.56
CA GLN A 115 -0.79 3.15 -9.03
C GLN A 115 -1.20 4.60 -9.26
N ALA A 116 -0.38 5.53 -8.79
CA ALA A 116 -0.48 6.95 -9.05
C ALA A 116 0.89 7.47 -9.50
N GLY A 117 1.05 7.71 -10.78
CA GLY A 117 2.35 8.02 -11.36
C GLY A 117 3.35 6.89 -11.13
N ASN A 118 4.45 7.18 -10.46
CA ASN A 118 5.48 6.19 -10.11
C ASN A 118 5.26 5.56 -8.72
N TYR A 119 4.17 5.86 -8.05
CA TYR A 119 3.87 5.36 -6.71
C TYR A 119 2.86 4.23 -6.75
N TYR A 120 3.07 3.26 -5.86
CA TYR A 120 2.20 2.11 -5.68
C TYR A 120 1.66 2.09 -4.25
N TYR A 121 0.34 1.95 -4.15
CA TYR A 121 -0.37 1.87 -2.88
C TYR A 121 -1.04 0.51 -2.79
N THR A 122 -0.90 -0.14 -1.66
CA THR A 122 -1.46 -1.47 -1.43
C THR A 122 -2.59 -1.40 -0.42
N ILE A 123 -3.71 -2.03 -0.76
CA ILE A 123 -4.81 -2.29 0.18
C ILE A 123 -4.80 -3.79 0.46
N THR A 124 -4.72 -4.15 1.73
CA THR A 124 -4.84 -5.53 2.20
C THR A 124 -6.29 -5.83 2.55
N ILE A 125 -6.84 -6.90 2.01
CA ILE A 125 -8.20 -7.35 2.28
C ILE A 125 -8.11 -8.71 2.96
N ILE A 126 -8.75 -8.81 4.11
CA ILE A 126 -8.76 -10.02 4.92
C ILE A 126 -10.22 -10.47 5.09
N GLN A 127 -10.52 -11.70 4.72
CA GLN A 127 -11.83 -12.29 4.89
C GLN A 127 -11.76 -13.50 5.82
N LYS A 128 -12.58 -13.48 6.85
CA LYS A 128 -12.67 -14.57 7.82
C LYS A 128 -13.07 -15.89 7.18
N ALA A 129 -12.62 -16.98 7.81
CA ALA A 129 -13.08 -18.32 7.50
C ALA A 129 -14.59 -18.44 7.76
N LYS A 130 -15.24 -19.35 7.03
CA LYS A 130 -16.62 -19.76 7.33
C LYS A 130 -16.65 -20.43 8.70
N GLU A 131 -17.52 -19.96 9.56
CA GLU A 131 -17.80 -20.59 10.85
C GLU A 131 -18.69 -21.81 10.69
#